data_2d2fdd17b8f580dd95a2440612fc1b67
#
_entry.id   2d2fdd17b8f580dd95a2440612fc1b67
#
_cell.length_a   1.000
_cell.length_b   1.000
_cell.length_c   1.000
_cell.angle_alpha   90.00
_cell.angle_beta   90.00
_cell.angle_gamma   90.00
#
_symmetry.space_group_name_H-M   'P 1'
#
loop_
_entity.id
_entity.type
_entity.pdbx_description
1 polymer ?
#
loop_
_entity_poly.entity_id
_entity_poly.type
_entity_poly.pdbx_seq_one_letter_code
_entity_poly.pdbx_strand_id
1 'polypeptide(L)' 'MAKQNRVTVNGESRNFPETANLADVVRELKLEPERVAVELNRTIVKRDLWASTLVADGAEIEIVQFVGGG' A
#
# COMPACT_ATOMS: atom_id res chain seq x y z
N MET A 1 4.25 13.19 -19.64
CA MET A 1 4.44 13.12 -18.20
C MET A 1 3.61 12.00 -17.64
N ALA A 2 4.19 11.26 -16.72
CA ALA A 2 3.46 10.16 -16.12
C ALA A 2 2.39 10.70 -15.18
N LYS A 3 1.22 10.09 -15.23
CA LYS A 3 0.15 10.42 -14.30
C LYS A 3 0.47 9.86 -12.93
N GLN A 4 0.00 10.58 -11.93
CA GLN A 4 0.13 10.12 -10.56
C GLN A 4 -1.24 10.05 -9.92
N ASN A 5 -1.40 9.05 -9.10
CA ASN A 5 -2.60 8.88 -8.30
C ASN A 5 -2.34 9.38 -6.90
N ARG A 6 -3.33 10.05 -6.34
CA ARG A 6 -3.26 10.48 -4.95
C ARG A 6 -3.96 9.43 -4.10
N VAL A 7 -3.25 8.90 -3.13
CA VAL A 7 -3.80 7.89 -2.23
C VAL A 7 -3.54 8.32 -0.80
N THR A 8 -4.33 7.78 0.11
CA THR A 8 -4.14 8.04 1.53
C THR A 8 -3.55 6.78 2.16
N VAL A 9 -2.43 6.94 2.83
CA VAL A 9 -1.79 5.82 3.54
C VAL A 9 -1.74 6.17 5.01
N ASN A 10 -2.48 5.42 5.81
CA ASN A 10 -2.60 5.66 7.25
C ASN A 10 -2.96 7.12 7.54
N GLY A 11 -3.90 7.65 6.76
CA GLY A 11 -4.38 9.01 6.94
C GLY A 11 -3.55 10.10 6.29
N GLU A 12 -2.42 9.76 5.67
CA GLU A 12 -1.57 10.75 5.03
C GLU A 12 -1.68 10.66 3.52
N SER A 13 -1.82 11.80 2.88
CA SER A 13 -1.91 11.86 1.43
C SER A 13 -0.53 11.64 0.82
N ARG A 14 -0.46 10.75 -0.17
CA ARG A 14 0.77 10.46 -0.90
C ARG A 14 0.45 10.30 -2.37
N ASN A 15 1.45 10.54 -3.20
CA ASN A 15 1.30 10.36 -4.64
C ASN A 15 2.12 9.17 -5.10
N PHE A 16 1.52 8.37 -5.96
CA PHE A 16 2.20 7.23 -6.57
C PHE A 16 1.94 7.23 -8.06
N PRO A 17 2.84 6.67 -8.88
CA PRO A 17 2.57 6.53 -10.30
C PRO A 17 1.29 5.72 -10.51
N GLU A 18 0.57 6.01 -11.57
CA GLU A 18 -0.68 5.28 -11.82
C GLU A 18 -0.46 3.79 -12.07
N THR A 19 0.77 3.38 -12.31
CA THR A 19 1.11 1.98 -12.50
C THR A 19 1.50 1.28 -11.20
N ALA A 20 1.48 1.98 -10.08
CA ALA A 20 1.93 1.38 -8.81
C ALA A 20 0.95 0.34 -8.31
N ASN A 21 1.50 -0.70 -7.71
CA ASN A 21 0.71 -1.72 -7.04
C ASN A 21 0.97 -1.66 -5.53
N LEU A 22 0.27 -2.50 -4.77
CA LEU A 22 0.43 -2.47 -3.32
C LEU A 22 1.83 -2.87 -2.88
N ALA A 23 2.50 -3.76 -3.60
CA ALA A 23 3.88 -4.12 -3.27
C ALA A 23 4.79 -2.90 -3.42
N ASP A 24 4.53 -2.07 -4.44
CA ASP A 24 5.29 -0.84 -4.63
C ASP A 24 5.09 0.12 -3.45
N VAL A 25 3.87 0.22 -2.95
CA VAL A 25 3.59 1.10 -1.82
C VAL A 25 4.37 0.66 -0.59
N VAL A 26 4.33 -0.63 -0.28
CA VAL A 26 5.04 -1.16 0.89
C VAL A 26 6.54 -0.93 0.74
N ARG A 27 7.08 -1.15 -0.45
CA ARG A 27 8.50 -0.95 -0.70
C ARG A 27 8.89 0.52 -0.58
N GLU A 28 8.05 1.41 -1.11
CA GLU A 28 8.34 2.84 -1.05
C GLU A 28 8.39 3.34 0.39
N LEU A 29 7.57 2.75 1.26
CA LEU A 29 7.56 3.09 2.68
C LEU A 29 8.65 2.38 3.46
N LYS A 30 9.45 1.57 2.80
CA LYS A 30 10.58 0.85 3.39
C LYS A 30 10.16 -0.05 4.54
N LEU A 31 9.01 -0.69 4.36
CA LEU A 31 8.49 -1.62 5.34
C LEU A 31 8.81 -3.05 4.91
N GLU A 32 8.92 -3.93 5.89
CA GLU A 32 9.16 -5.34 5.61
C GLU A 32 7.85 -6.03 5.31
N PRO A 33 7.69 -6.61 4.10
CA PRO A 33 6.41 -7.22 3.73
C PRO A 33 5.91 -8.27 4.71
N GLU A 34 6.81 -9.02 5.33
CA GLU A 34 6.43 -10.08 6.26
C GLU A 34 5.90 -9.55 7.57
N ARG A 35 6.08 -8.26 7.83
CA ARG A 35 5.73 -7.69 9.13
C ARG A 35 4.55 -6.75 9.08
N VAL A 36 3.87 -6.69 7.95
CA VAL A 36 2.75 -5.77 7.81
C VAL A 36 1.53 -6.46 7.26
N ALA A 37 0.38 -5.93 7.62
CA ALA A 37 -0.88 -6.27 7.00
C ALA A 37 -1.37 -5.03 6.28
N VAL A 38 -1.94 -5.21 5.10
CA VAL A 38 -2.37 -4.11 4.25
C VAL A 38 -3.86 -4.23 3.98
N GLU A 39 -4.57 -3.12 4.18
CA GLU A 39 -5.96 -2.98 3.76
C GLU A 39 -6.03 -1.97 2.64
N LEU A 40 -6.82 -2.29 1.64
CA LEU A 40 -7.12 -1.38 0.54
C LEU A 40 -8.61 -1.14 0.56
N ASN A 41 -9.01 0.12 0.76
CA ASN A 41 -10.42 0.49 0.84
C ASN A 41 -11.16 -0.41 1.83
N ARG A 42 -10.54 -0.62 2.99
CA ARG A 42 -11.09 -1.36 4.12
C ARG A 42 -11.20 -2.87 3.89
N THR A 43 -10.52 -3.38 2.89
CA THR A 43 -10.48 -4.81 2.63
C THR A 43 -9.04 -5.28 2.72
N ILE A 44 -8.79 -6.31 3.52
CA ILE A 44 -7.45 -6.87 3.66
C ILE A 44 -7.05 -7.51 2.34
N VAL A 45 -5.84 -7.21 1.88
CA VAL A 45 -5.29 -7.81 0.68
C VAL A 45 -4.09 -8.66 1.09
N LYS A 46 -4.16 -9.94 0.79
CA LYS A 46 -3.08 -10.86 1.12
C LYS A 46 -1.80 -10.49 0.37
N ARG A 47 -0.66 -10.77 1.01
CA ARG A 47 0.63 -10.36 0.46
C ARG A 47 0.87 -10.88 -0.95
N ASP A 48 0.46 -12.11 -1.22
CA ASP A 48 0.69 -12.71 -2.54
C ASP A 48 -0.14 -12.04 -3.65
N LEU A 49 -1.09 -11.18 -3.28
CA LEU A 49 -1.89 -10.44 -4.27
C LEU A 49 -1.43 -8.99 -4.43
N TRP A 50 -0.48 -8.54 -3.62
CA TRP A 50 -0.08 -7.13 -3.68
C TRP A 50 0.46 -6.72 -5.04
N ALA A 51 1.28 -7.59 -5.65
CA ALA A 51 1.92 -7.25 -6.91
C ALA A 51 0.92 -7.17 -8.06
N SER A 52 -0.24 -7.80 -7.92
CA SER A 52 -1.28 -7.77 -8.95
C SER A 52 -2.42 -6.81 -8.61
N THR A 53 -2.29 -6.03 -7.54
CA THR A 53 -3.34 -5.10 -7.12
C THR A 53 -2.86 -3.67 -7.35
N LEU A 54 -3.40 -3.03 -8.37
CA LEU A 54 -3.06 -1.64 -8.67
C LEU A 54 -3.73 -0.71 -7.68
N VAL A 55 -3.08 0.41 -7.42
CA VAL A 55 -3.56 1.41 -6.48
C VAL A 55 -4.20 2.55 -7.27
N ALA A 56 -5.51 2.66 -7.19
CA ALA A 56 -6.25 3.66 -7.96
C ALA A 56 -6.22 5.02 -7.27
N ASP A 57 -6.49 6.04 -8.05
CA ASP A 57 -6.61 7.39 -7.51
C ASP A 57 -7.74 7.43 -6.50
N GLY A 58 -7.49 8.04 -5.36
CA GLY A 58 -8.48 8.12 -4.28
C GLY A 58 -8.50 6.92 -3.36
N ALA A 59 -7.63 5.95 -3.56
CA ALA A 59 -7.61 4.77 -2.71
C ALA A 59 -7.22 5.11 -1.28
N GLU A 60 -7.78 4.37 -0.34
CA GLU A 60 -7.41 4.45 1.07
C GLU A 60 -6.66 3.18 1.43
N ILE A 61 -5.44 3.35 1.92
CA ILE A 61 -4.60 2.23 2.31
C ILE A 61 -4.30 2.35 3.80
N GLU A 62 -4.48 1.25 4.52
CA GLU A 62 -4.06 1.18 5.91
C GLU A 62 -3.07 0.06 6.07
N ILE A 63 -1.96 0.36 6.71
CA ILE A 63 -0.90 -0.60 6.93
C ILE A 63 -0.67 -0.72 8.42
N VAL A 64 -0.78 -1.94 8.92
CA VAL A 64 -0.52 -2.24 10.33
C VAL A 64 0.78 -3.02 10.38
N GLN A 65 1.71 -2.54 11.19
CA GLN A 65 3.00 -3.19 11.35
C GLN A 65 2.94 -4.05 12.61
N PHE A 66 3.33 -5.31 12.47
CA PHE A 66 3.36 -6.21 13.62
C PHE A 66 4.60 -5.91 14.45
N VAL A 67 4.42 -5.78 15.74
CA VAL A 67 5.49 -5.41 16.65
C VAL A 67 5.85 -6.59 17.53
N GLY A 68 7.12 -6.69 17.80
CA GLY A 68 7.59 -7.64 18.74
C GLY A 68 7.60 -8.99 18.18
N GLY A 69 7.19 -9.83 18.56
CA GLY A 69 7.24 -11.00 17.99
C GLY A 69 8.20 -11.88 18.38
N GLY A 70 8.78 -11.94 18.20
CA GLY A 70 9.63 -12.93 18.59
C GLY A 70 9.51 -14.17 17.97
#